data_9ec7a00c3c41d751477df4f0de49665d
#
_entry.id   9ec7a00c3c41d751477df4f0de49665d
#
_cell.length_a   1.000
_cell.length_b   1.000
_cell.length_c   1.000
_cell.angle_alpha   90.00
_cell.angle_beta   90.00
_cell.angle_gamma   90.00
#
_symmetry.space_group_name_H-M   'P 1'
#
loop_
_entity.id
_entity.type
_entity.pdbx_description
1 polymer ?
#
loop_
_entity_poly.entity_id
_entity_poly.type
_entity_poly.pdbx_seq_one_letter_code
_entity_poly.pdbx_strand_id
1 'polypeptide(L)'
;MNSLQEKFNKKNTKILIIVFICLFILDIFLWFGILKENEKLEMDFLDVGQGDATLIKFPFSGEILIDSGDGQQIKTALSSVKNYFNRHIDVWILSHANLDHYGGFLKLIETNPPQIFIYNGFDSEGTTFLLLKKLLKEKNIPLVTLYQGDKIKIGDSYFSILWPPKNKEIKDLNDSSLILRLVDKKHSALFLGDASTKISDNLINQQSEILKMSHHGSKTATSEEIIRLIKPSIALIGVGLNNSFHHPHDEVINLLKKFDVKIFRTDLNGTIKIIFDDKILIKEKK
;
A
#
# COMPACT_ATOMS: atom_id res chain seq x y z
N MET A 1 27.54 -20.27 -62.34
CA MET A 1 26.37 -20.33 -61.44
C MET A 1 26.74 -20.37 -59.97
N ASN A 2 27.78 -21.08 -59.53
CA ASN A 2 28.17 -21.20 -58.11
C ASN A 2 28.61 -19.89 -57.42
N SER A 3 29.31 -18.97 -58.14
CA SER A 3 29.84 -17.73 -57.51
C SER A 3 28.77 -16.69 -57.13
N LEU A 4 27.64 -16.63 -57.86
CA LEU A 4 26.51 -15.77 -57.58
C LEU A 4 25.68 -16.28 -56.35
N GLN A 5 25.52 -17.60 -56.27
CA GLN A 5 24.82 -18.24 -55.14
C GLN A 5 25.58 -18.10 -53.81
N GLU A 6 26.90 -18.18 -53.86
CA GLU A 6 27.78 -17.94 -52.71
C GLU A 6 27.75 -16.49 -52.19
N LYS A 7 27.74 -15.51 -53.14
CA LYS A 7 27.60 -14.09 -52.80
C LYS A 7 26.22 -13.77 -52.20
N PHE A 8 25.15 -14.36 -52.73
CA PHE A 8 23.79 -14.21 -52.24
C PHE A 8 23.64 -14.79 -50.83
N ASN A 9 24.18 -16.00 -50.58
CA ASN A 9 24.19 -16.61 -49.25
C ASN A 9 25.00 -15.78 -48.24
N LYS A 10 26.20 -15.29 -48.57
CA LYS A 10 27.00 -14.40 -47.71
C LYS A 10 26.28 -13.09 -47.38
N LYS A 11 25.53 -12.51 -48.32
CA LYS A 11 24.76 -11.29 -48.08
C LYS A 11 23.60 -11.55 -47.12
N ASN A 12 22.87 -12.65 -47.33
CA ASN A 12 21.76 -13.02 -46.47
C ASN A 12 22.23 -13.38 -45.06
N THR A 13 23.36 -14.07 -44.89
CA THR A 13 23.98 -14.36 -43.59
C THR A 13 24.35 -13.06 -42.85
N LYS A 14 24.93 -12.08 -43.54
CA LYS A 14 25.24 -10.77 -42.94
C LYS A 14 23.99 -10.04 -42.47
N ILE A 15 22.92 -10.06 -43.27
CA ILE A 15 21.63 -9.44 -42.91
C ILE A 15 21.05 -10.14 -41.68
N LEU A 16 21.06 -11.48 -41.63
CA LEU A 16 20.60 -12.24 -40.47
C LEU A 16 21.40 -11.91 -39.19
N ILE A 17 22.73 -11.80 -39.29
CA ILE A 17 23.58 -11.41 -38.16
C ILE A 17 23.22 -9.99 -37.67
N ILE A 18 23.02 -9.04 -38.58
CA ILE A 18 22.65 -7.67 -38.22
C ILE A 18 21.28 -7.65 -37.52
N VAL A 19 20.29 -8.39 -38.06
CA VAL A 19 18.96 -8.49 -37.45
C VAL A 19 19.05 -9.11 -36.04
N PHE A 20 19.86 -10.17 -35.89
CA PHE A 20 20.06 -10.79 -34.55
C PHE A 20 20.71 -9.82 -33.57
N ILE A 21 21.74 -9.07 -33.99
CA ILE A 21 22.37 -8.04 -33.16
C ILE A 21 21.37 -6.94 -32.75
N CYS A 22 20.54 -6.48 -33.68
CA CYS A 22 19.52 -5.47 -33.39
C CYS A 22 18.47 -5.99 -32.39
N LEU A 23 18.01 -7.22 -32.56
CA LEU A 23 17.08 -7.85 -31.59
C LEU A 23 17.71 -8.01 -30.22
N PHE A 24 18.98 -8.42 -30.15
CA PHE A 24 19.71 -8.56 -28.90
C PHE A 24 19.91 -7.23 -28.17
N ILE A 25 20.24 -6.16 -28.92
CA ILE A 25 20.34 -4.81 -28.38
C ILE A 25 18.97 -4.32 -27.87
N LEU A 26 17.90 -4.58 -28.64
CA LEU A 26 16.53 -4.25 -28.22
C LEU A 26 16.14 -5.00 -26.94
N ASP A 27 16.49 -6.29 -26.83
CA ASP A 27 16.25 -7.10 -25.66
C ASP A 27 16.98 -6.54 -24.43
N ILE A 28 18.25 -6.17 -24.56
CA ILE A 28 19.02 -5.50 -23.50
C ILE A 28 18.35 -4.19 -23.08
N PHE A 29 17.88 -3.39 -24.03
CA PHE A 29 17.19 -2.13 -23.75
C PHE A 29 15.87 -2.35 -22.99
N LEU A 30 15.10 -3.37 -23.37
CA LEU A 30 13.86 -3.76 -22.69
C LEU A 30 14.14 -4.24 -21.25
N TRP A 31 15.15 -5.10 -21.08
CA TRP A 31 15.56 -5.56 -19.74
C TRP A 31 16.06 -4.41 -18.87
N PHE A 32 16.86 -3.49 -19.42
CA PHE A 32 17.33 -2.31 -18.70
C PHE A 32 16.17 -1.40 -18.26
N GLY A 33 15.14 -1.24 -19.12
CA GLY A 33 13.91 -0.52 -18.77
C GLY A 33 13.15 -1.19 -17.62
N ILE A 34 12.95 -2.50 -17.71
CA ILE A 34 12.25 -3.30 -16.68
C ILE A 34 13.00 -3.26 -15.33
N LEU A 35 14.33 -3.41 -15.35
CA LEU A 35 15.15 -3.38 -14.15
C LEU A 35 15.17 -2.00 -13.49
N LYS A 36 15.17 -0.93 -14.27
CA LYS A 36 15.18 0.44 -13.75
C LYS A 36 13.85 0.86 -13.13
N GLU A 37 12.73 0.28 -13.54
CA GLU A 37 11.40 0.61 -13.02
C GLU A 37 11.20 0.12 -11.57
N ASN A 38 12.01 -0.84 -11.10
CA ASN A 38 11.89 -1.48 -9.78
C ASN A 38 12.96 -1.07 -8.76
N GLU A 39 13.70 0.03 -9.00
CA GLU A 39 14.80 0.43 -8.09
C GLU A 39 14.34 1.21 -6.84
N LYS A 40 13.08 1.66 -6.81
CA LYS A 40 12.55 2.52 -5.75
C LYS A 40 11.34 1.91 -5.09
N LEU A 41 11.19 2.18 -3.80
CA LEU A 41 9.95 1.87 -3.12
C LEU A 41 8.85 2.79 -3.65
N GLU A 42 7.74 2.20 -4.06
CA GLU A 42 6.53 2.89 -4.49
C GLU A 42 5.39 2.55 -3.53
N MET A 43 4.63 3.55 -3.15
CA MET A 43 3.42 3.42 -2.34
C MET A 43 2.26 4.05 -3.10
N ASP A 44 1.29 3.23 -3.50
CA ASP A 44 0.05 3.66 -4.13
C ASP A 44 -1.05 3.67 -3.06
N PHE A 45 -1.48 4.86 -2.61
CA PHE A 45 -2.65 5.05 -1.75
C PHE A 45 -3.88 5.07 -2.64
N LEU A 46 -4.64 3.97 -2.60
CA LEU A 46 -5.65 3.65 -3.60
C LEU A 46 -6.99 4.35 -3.34
N ASP A 47 -7.62 4.86 -4.39
CA ASP A 47 -9.02 5.28 -4.34
C ASP A 47 -9.93 4.05 -4.40
N VAL A 48 -10.37 3.62 -3.23
CA VAL A 48 -11.30 2.49 -3.06
C VAL A 48 -12.72 2.93 -2.68
N GLY A 49 -12.99 4.23 -2.81
CA GLY A 49 -14.20 4.84 -2.25
C GLY A 49 -14.06 5.06 -0.75
N GLN A 50 -15.09 4.71 0.04
CA GLN A 50 -14.97 4.80 1.50
C GLN A 50 -14.12 3.64 2.01
N GLY A 51 -13.11 3.95 2.83
CA GLY A 51 -12.17 2.98 3.38
C GLY A 51 -10.72 3.26 3.01
N ASP A 52 -9.85 2.38 3.41
CA ASP A 52 -8.42 2.46 3.19
C ASP A 52 -7.90 1.30 2.34
N ALA A 53 -6.96 1.60 1.46
CA ALA A 53 -6.15 0.59 0.80
C ALA A 53 -4.81 1.20 0.35
N THR A 54 -3.71 0.56 0.67
CA THR A 54 -2.38 1.01 0.28
C THR A 54 -1.58 -0.14 -0.29
N LEU A 55 -1.20 -0.06 -1.57
CA LEU A 55 -0.29 -1.00 -2.19
C LEU A 55 1.15 -0.48 -2.10
N ILE A 56 2.04 -1.27 -1.54
CA ILE A 56 3.46 -0.95 -1.41
C ILE A 56 4.26 -1.94 -2.22
N LYS A 57 5.07 -1.42 -3.15
CA LYS A 57 5.95 -2.17 -4.04
C LYS A 57 7.39 -1.93 -3.61
N PHE A 58 8.06 -2.99 -3.21
CA PHE A 58 9.45 -2.91 -2.74
C PHE A 58 10.42 -3.16 -3.91
N PRO A 59 11.58 -2.47 -3.91
CA PRO A 59 12.60 -2.72 -4.92
C PRO A 59 13.00 -4.19 -4.94
N PHE A 60 12.89 -4.85 -6.08
CA PHE A 60 13.31 -6.25 -6.29
C PHE A 60 12.69 -7.29 -5.32
N SER A 61 11.67 -6.92 -4.52
CA SER A 61 11.21 -7.70 -3.36
C SER A 61 9.70 -7.63 -3.15
N GLY A 62 8.87 -8.14 -3.95
CA GLY A 62 7.45 -8.36 -3.66
C GLY A 62 6.59 -7.12 -3.34
N GLU A 63 5.33 -7.36 -3.08
CA GLU A 63 4.30 -6.34 -2.85
C GLU A 63 3.47 -6.63 -1.60
N ILE A 64 3.10 -5.57 -0.88
CA ILE A 64 2.23 -5.63 0.30
C ILE A 64 1.00 -4.76 0.05
N LEU A 65 -0.19 -5.30 0.33
CA LEU A 65 -1.44 -4.54 0.39
C LEU A 65 -1.84 -4.36 1.86
N ILE A 66 -1.88 -3.12 2.32
CA ILE A 66 -2.39 -2.74 3.65
C ILE A 66 -3.82 -2.27 3.46
N ASP A 67 -4.77 -2.97 4.07
CA ASP A 67 -6.21 -2.80 3.92
C ASP A 67 -6.69 -2.89 2.45
N SER A 68 -7.99 -2.85 2.22
CA SER A 68 -8.55 -3.15 0.91
C SER A 68 -9.89 -2.46 0.59
N GLY A 69 -10.32 -1.52 1.43
CA GLY A 69 -11.61 -0.87 1.30
C GLY A 69 -12.79 -1.79 1.57
N ASP A 70 -14.00 -1.29 1.30
CA ASP A 70 -15.27 -2.03 1.47
C ASP A 70 -15.50 -3.12 0.40
N GLY A 71 -14.65 -3.17 -0.61
CA GLY A 71 -14.68 -4.16 -1.68
C GLY A 71 -15.35 -3.72 -2.98
N GLN A 72 -15.92 -2.54 -3.05
CA GLN A 72 -16.60 -2.08 -4.27
C GLN A 72 -15.59 -1.70 -5.37
N GLN A 73 -14.53 -0.99 -5.05
CA GLN A 73 -13.61 -0.41 -6.03
C GLN A 73 -12.20 -1.03 -6.07
N ILE A 74 -11.84 -1.92 -5.15
CA ILE A 74 -10.48 -2.44 -5.02
C ILE A 74 -9.89 -3.02 -6.32
N LYS A 75 -10.69 -3.76 -7.12
CA LYS A 75 -10.22 -4.34 -8.38
C LYS A 75 -9.89 -3.26 -9.41
N THR A 76 -10.71 -2.23 -9.50
CA THR A 76 -10.49 -1.09 -10.40
C THR A 76 -9.27 -0.29 -9.96
N ALA A 77 -9.17 0.02 -8.67
CA ALA A 77 -8.05 0.75 -8.09
C ALA A 77 -6.71 0.03 -8.32
N LEU A 78 -6.66 -1.29 -8.05
CA LEU A 78 -5.47 -2.09 -8.33
C LEU A 78 -5.13 -2.15 -9.82
N SER A 79 -6.12 -2.28 -10.70
CA SER A 79 -5.87 -2.32 -12.15
C SER A 79 -5.30 -1.01 -12.68
N SER A 80 -5.52 0.12 -11.99
CA SER A 80 -4.97 1.42 -12.38
C SER A 80 -3.47 1.55 -12.07
N VAL A 81 -2.93 0.77 -11.13
CA VAL A 81 -1.55 0.88 -10.64
C VAL A 81 -0.70 -0.35 -10.89
N LYS A 82 -1.32 -1.47 -11.29
CA LYS A 82 -0.62 -2.74 -11.59
C LYS A 82 -0.66 -3.06 -13.07
N ASN A 83 0.43 -3.63 -13.57
CA ASN A 83 0.48 -4.14 -14.93
C ASN A 83 -0.37 -5.41 -15.08
N TYR A 84 -0.93 -5.62 -16.26
CA TYR A 84 -1.76 -6.78 -16.58
C TYR A 84 -1.06 -8.11 -16.28
N PHE A 85 0.26 -8.20 -16.49
CA PHE A 85 1.06 -9.41 -16.33
C PHE A 85 1.57 -9.67 -14.91
N ASN A 86 1.58 -8.65 -14.04
CA ASN A 86 2.00 -8.79 -12.64
C ASN A 86 0.88 -8.31 -11.72
N ARG A 87 -0.04 -9.24 -11.41
CA ARG A 87 -1.19 -8.95 -10.53
C ARG A 87 -1.01 -9.51 -9.12
N HIS A 88 0.02 -10.36 -8.90
CA HIS A 88 0.22 -10.99 -7.61
C HIS A 88 0.60 -9.96 -6.55
N ILE A 89 0.05 -10.14 -5.34
CA ILE A 89 0.37 -9.37 -4.13
C ILE A 89 0.75 -10.40 -3.07
N ASP A 90 1.97 -10.31 -2.56
CA ASP A 90 2.55 -11.38 -1.74
C ASP A 90 1.97 -11.42 -0.33
N VAL A 91 1.78 -10.25 0.27
CA VAL A 91 1.32 -10.12 1.65
C VAL A 91 0.12 -9.19 1.74
N TRP A 92 -0.90 -9.64 2.45
CA TRP A 92 -2.00 -8.76 2.87
C TRP A 92 -1.86 -8.44 4.36
N ILE A 93 -1.99 -7.17 4.71
CA ILE A 93 -2.01 -6.68 6.08
C ILE A 93 -3.37 -6.04 6.32
N LEU A 94 -4.07 -6.49 7.35
CA LEU A 94 -5.31 -5.87 7.81
C LEU A 94 -5.03 -5.08 9.09
N SER A 95 -5.35 -3.78 9.07
CA SER A 95 -5.22 -2.93 10.24
C SER A 95 -6.19 -3.35 11.33
N HIS A 96 -7.47 -3.48 11.03
CA HIS A 96 -8.51 -3.94 11.95
C HIS A 96 -9.72 -4.50 11.20
N ALA A 97 -10.59 -5.24 11.91
CA ALA A 97 -11.63 -6.05 11.31
C ALA A 97 -12.94 -5.30 11.04
N ASN A 98 -12.89 -4.08 10.47
CA ASN A 98 -14.04 -3.35 9.94
C ASN A 98 -14.15 -3.51 8.42
N LEU A 99 -15.37 -3.54 7.89
CA LEU A 99 -15.65 -3.91 6.50
C LEU A 99 -14.95 -3.00 5.48
N ASP A 100 -14.87 -1.72 5.75
CA ASP A 100 -14.21 -0.71 4.92
C ASP A 100 -12.67 -0.80 4.93
N HIS A 101 -12.11 -1.81 5.62
CA HIS A 101 -10.70 -2.18 5.60
C HIS A 101 -10.47 -3.58 5.00
N TYR A 102 -11.37 -4.56 5.25
CA TYR A 102 -11.14 -5.93 4.77
C TYR A 102 -12.04 -6.36 3.61
N GLY A 103 -13.09 -5.60 3.26
CA GLY A 103 -14.09 -6.01 2.28
C GLY A 103 -13.50 -6.33 0.91
N GLY A 104 -12.46 -5.62 0.50
CA GLY A 104 -11.73 -5.87 -0.74
C GLY A 104 -11.01 -7.20 -0.76
N PHE A 105 -10.49 -7.69 0.36
CA PHE A 105 -9.85 -9.00 0.42
C PHE A 105 -10.81 -10.13 0.03
N LEU A 106 -12.09 -10.03 0.40
CA LEU A 106 -13.13 -10.98 -0.05
C LEU A 106 -13.30 -10.98 -1.58
N LYS A 107 -13.07 -9.84 -2.25
CA LYS A 107 -13.16 -9.74 -3.71
C LYS A 107 -11.89 -10.22 -4.41
N LEU A 108 -10.76 -10.22 -3.73
CA LEU A 108 -9.46 -10.57 -4.29
C LEU A 108 -9.08 -12.03 -4.05
N ILE A 109 -9.56 -12.65 -2.96
CA ILE A 109 -9.07 -13.93 -2.47
C ILE A 109 -9.17 -15.07 -3.49
N GLU A 110 -10.13 -15.04 -4.41
CA GLU A 110 -10.28 -16.06 -5.44
C GLU A 110 -9.32 -15.87 -6.62
N THR A 111 -8.98 -14.63 -6.95
CA THR A 111 -8.22 -14.30 -8.15
C THR A 111 -6.77 -13.90 -7.87
N ASN A 112 -6.50 -13.47 -6.65
CA ASN A 112 -5.19 -12.98 -6.24
C ASN A 112 -4.94 -13.26 -4.73
N PRO A 113 -4.95 -14.53 -4.29
CA PRO A 113 -4.71 -14.86 -2.89
C PRO A 113 -3.28 -14.49 -2.49
N PRO A 114 -3.04 -13.98 -1.27
CA PRO A 114 -1.70 -13.67 -0.79
C PRO A 114 -0.96 -14.94 -0.36
N GLN A 115 0.34 -14.85 -0.18
CA GLN A 115 1.13 -15.92 0.45
C GLN A 115 0.96 -15.90 1.98
N ILE A 116 0.72 -14.72 2.57
CA ILE A 116 0.57 -14.51 4.02
C ILE A 116 -0.50 -13.46 4.25
N PHE A 117 -1.36 -13.70 5.25
CA PHE A 117 -2.30 -12.72 5.78
C PHE A 117 -1.88 -12.31 7.18
N ILE A 118 -1.63 -11.02 7.38
CA ILE A 118 -1.20 -10.44 8.65
C ILE A 118 -2.34 -9.58 9.21
N TYR A 119 -2.61 -9.69 10.52
CA TYR A 119 -3.58 -8.85 11.21
C TYR A 119 -3.25 -8.69 12.70
N ASN A 120 -4.05 -7.92 13.42
CA ASN A 120 -3.87 -7.58 14.82
C ASN A 120 -4.34 -8.67 15.83
N GLY A 121 -4.95 -9.76 15.36
CA GLY A 121 -5.50 -10.83 16.22
C GLY A 121 -6.87 -10.55 16.81
N PHE A 122 -7.48 -9.38 16.58
CA PHE A 122 -8.82 -9.03 17.04
C PHE A 122 -9.85 -9.32 15.95
N ASP A 123 -10.74 -10.26 16.23
CA ASP A 123 -11.77 -10.69 15.29
C ASP A 123 -13.01 -9.80 15.39
N SER A 124 -13.66 -9.57 14.24
CA SER A 124 -15.02 -9.07 14.19
C SER A 124 -16.02 -10.25 14.28
N GLU A 125 -17.13 -10.07 14.96
CA GLU A 125 -18.23 -11.02 14.98
C GLU A 125 -19.06 -11.01 13.67
N GLY A 126 -18.72 -10.10 12.74
CA GLY A 126 -19.38 -9.97 11.46
C GLY A 126 -19.26 -11.22 10.59
N THR A 127 -20.37 -11.70 10.03
CA THR A 127 -20.42 -12.91 9.19
C THR A 127 -19.48 -12.85 8.00
N THR A 128 -19.24 -11.68 7.43
CA THR A 128 -18.33 -11.46 6.30
C THR A 128 -16.86 -11.59 6.72
N PHE A 129 -16.50 -11.19 7.95
CA PHE A 129 -15.15 -11.39 8.45
C PHE A 129 -14.87 -12.88 8.75
N LEU A 130 -15.84 -13.56 9.33
CA LEU A 130 -15.76 -15.02 9.54
C LEU A 130 -15.64 -15.77 8.20
N LEU A 131 -16.33 -15.30 7.15
CA LEU A 131 -16.18 -15.83 5.79
C LEU A 131 -14.75 -15.61 5.27
N LEU A 132 -14.17 -14.44 5.43
CA LEU A 132 -12.78 -14.18 5.04
C LEU A 132 -11.82 -15.15 5.72
N LYS A 133 -11.92 -15.32 7.03
CA LYS A 133 -11.09 -16.28 7.79
C LYS A 133 -11.27 -17.73 7.30
N LYS A 134 -12.50 -18.12 7.00
CA LYS A 134 -12.79 -19.45 6.43
C LYS A 134 -12.09 -19.63 5.08
N LEU A 135 -12.19 -18.66 4.16
CA LEU A 135 -11.57 -18.71 2.84
C LEU A 135 -10.04 -18.75 2.93
N LEU A 136 -9.43 -17.94 3.83
CA LEU A 136 -7.99 -17.99 4.08
C LEU A 136 -7.55 -19.38 4.53
N LYS A 137 -8.30 -20.01 5.43
CA LYS A 137 -8.02 -21.37 5.90
C LYS A 137 -8.18 -22.41 4.78
N GLU A 138 -9.26 -22.35 3.99
CA GLU A 138 -9.50 -23.26 2.86
C GLU A 138 -8.41 -23.21 1.80
N LYS A 139 -7.82 -22.03 1.59
CA LYS A 139 -6.70 -21.81 0.67
C LYS A 139 -5.32 -22.06 1.30
N ASN A 140 -5.29 -22.53 2.57
CA ASN A 140 -4.05 -22.77 3.32
C ASN A 140 -3.15 -21.51 3.44
N ILE A 141 -3.75 -20.32 3.50
CA ILE A 141 -3.02 -19.06 3.68
C ILE A 141 -2.70 -18.89 5.17
N PRO A 142 -1.41 -18.78 5.55
CA PRO A 142 -1.03 -18.56 6.95
C PRO A 142 -1.59 -17.24 7.48
N LEU A 143 -2.22 -17.29 8.66
CA LEU A 143 -2.62 -16.12 9.43
C LEU A 143 -1.54 -15.81 10.46
N VAL A 144 -0.94 -14.64 10.36
CA VAL A 144 0.10 -14.17 11.27
C VAL A 144 -0.42 -12.99 12.07
N THR A 145 -0.30 -13.07 13.38
CA THR A 145 -0.67 -11.97 14.27
C THR A 145 0.58 -11.23 14.73
N LEU A 146 0.58 -9.91 14.58
CA LEU A 146 1.67 -9.05 15.01
C LEU A 146 1.25 -8.12 16.12
N TYR A 147 2.21 -7.76 16.95
CA TYR A 147 2.03 -6.94 18.15
C TYR A 147 3.11 -5.86 18.28
N GLN A 148 2.86 -4.92 19.16
CA GLN A 148 3.84 -3.87 19.47
C GLN A 148 5.23 -4.45 19.74
N GLY A 149 6.23 -3.93 19.03
CA GLY A 149 7.63 -4.35 19.10
C GLY A 149 8.05 -5.31 17.99
N ASP A 150 7.08 -5.97 17.32
CA ASP A 150 7.37 -6.81 16.15
C ASP A 150 7.86 -5.97 14.97
N LYS A 151 8.57 -6.61 14.04
CA LYS A 151 9.07 -5.98 12.80
C LYS A 151 8.91 -6.89 11.60
N ILE A 152 8.59 -6.30 10.45
CA ILE A 152 8.63 -6.96 9.14
C ILE A 152 9.78 -6.34 8.37
N LYS A 153 10.79 -7.12 7.98
CA LYS A 153 11.92 -6.66 7.17
C LYS A 153 11.77 -7.11 5.72
N ILE A 154 11.96 -6.19 4.78
CA ILE A 154 11.86 -6.44 3.34
C ILE A 154 12.99 -5.68 2.65
N GLY A 155 14.04 -6.40 2.23
CA GLY A 155 15.26 -5.78 1.72
C GLY A 155 15.88 -4.81 2.74
N ASP A 156 16.05 -3.55 2.33
CA ASP A 156 16.56 -2.47 3.19
C ASP A 156 15.46 -1.74 3.95
N SER A 157 14.20 -2.00 3.60
CA SER A 157 13.03 -1.39 4.25
C SER A 157 12.52 -2.24 5.39
N TYR A 158 11.79 -1.64 6.33
CA TYR A 158 11.11 -2.38 7.39
C TYR A 158 9.85 -1.68 7.89
N PHE A 159 8.90 -2.50 8.39
CA PHE A 159 7.81 -2.01 9.23
C PHE A 159 8.15 -2.26 10.70
N SER A 160 7.88 -1.28 11.54
CA SER A 160 7.78 -1.45 12.99
C SER A 160 6.31 -1.47 13.38
N ILE A 161 5.92 -2.43 14.19
CA ILE A 161 4.58 -2.52 14.77
C ILE A 161 4.57 -1.71 16.07
N LEU A 162 3.76 -0.66 16.11
CA LEU A 162 3.70 0.28 17.24
C LEU A 162 2.54 -0.03 18.17
N TRP A 163 1.51 -0.74 17.70
CA TRP A 163 0.29 -1.10 18.41
C TRP A 163 -0.39 -2.25 17.66
N PRO A 164 -1.19 -3.14 18.30
CA PRO A 164 -1.51 -3.21 19.72
C PRO A 164 -0.46 -3.98 20.53
N PRO A 165 -0.39 -3.81 21.88
CA PRO A 165 0.40 -4.66 22.75
C PRO A 165 -0.23 -6.06 22.88
N LYS A 166 0.62 -7.10 23.00
CA LYS A 166 0.22 -8.51 22.91
C LYS A 166 -0.87 -8.96 23.91
N ASN A 167 -0.86 -8.43 25.11
CA ASN A 167 -1.69 -8.94 26.20
C ASN A 167 -2.74 -7.92 26.68
N LYS A 168 -3.09 -6.94 25.85
CA LYS A 168 -4.08 -5.92 26.20
C LYS A 168 -5.44 -6.31 25.67
N GLU A 169 -6.44 -6.34 26.54
CA GLU A 169 -7.84 -6.39 26.12
C GLU A 169 -8.23 -5.05 25.49
N ILE A 170 -8.70 -5.08 24.26
CA ILE A 170 -9.18 -3.91 23.52
C ILE A 170 -10.58 -4.24 23.03
N LYS A 171 -11.57 -3.45 23.48
CA LYS A 171 -12.99 -3.70 23.17
C LYS A 171 -13.44 -3.05 21.85
N ASP A 172 -12.85 -1.92 21.51
CA ASP A 172 -13.16 -1.19 20.30
C ASP A 172 -12.27 -1.69 19.17
N LEU A 173 -12.88 -2.13 18.06
CA LEU A 173 -12.14 -2.63 16.89
C LEU A 173 -11.24 -1.55 16.28
N ASN A 174 -11.70 -0.29 16.23
CA ASN A 174 -10.89 0.82 15.74
C ASN A 174 -9.64 1.00 16.62
N ASP A 175 -9.79 0.98 17.94
CA ASP A 175 -8.67 1.09 18.87
C ASP A 175 -7.74 -0.14 18.84
N SER A 176 -8.18 -1.25 18.26
CA SER A 176 -7.33 -2.42 18.02
C SER A 176 -6.46 -2.31 16.75
N SER A 177 -6.60 -1.25 15.97
CA SER A 177 -5.89 -1.07 14.70
C SER A 177 -4.41 -1.38 14.80
N LEU A 178 -3.88 -2.16 13.86
CA LEU A 178 -2.45 -2.42 13.72
C LEU A 178 -1.77 -1.12 13.25
N ILE A 179 -1.08 -0.43 14.16
CA ILE A 179 -0.35 0.79 13.81
C ILE A 179 1.03 0.41 13.29
N LEU A 180 1.30 0.80 12.06
CA LEU A 180 2.49 0.43 11.31
C LEU A 180 3.33 1.66 10.97
N ARG A 181 4.63 1.59 11.20
CA ARG A 181 5.57 2.59 10.68
C ARG A 181 6.52 1.95 9.69
N LEU A 182 6.36 2.31 8.41
CA LEU A 182 7.31 1.96 7.34
C LEU A 182 8.50 2.90 7.39
N VAL A 183 9.70 2.34 7.26
CA VAL A 183 10.95 3.06 7.07
C VAL A 183 11.66 2.50 5.86
N ASP A 184 12.02 3.37 4.93
CA ASP A 184 12.86 3.08 3.78
C ASP A 184 13.96 4.14 3.69
N LYS A 185 15.21 3.72 3.92
CA LYS A 185 16.36 4.64 3.98
C LYS A 185 16.10 5.80 4.96
N LYS A 186 15.96 7.03 4.45
CA LYS A 186 15.69 8.25 5.23
C LYS A 186 14.21 8.62 5.32
N HIS A 187 13.35 7.95 4.55
CA HIS A 187 11.93 8.25 4.46
C HIS A 187 11.09 7.37 5.36
N SER A 188 9.95 7.86 5.78
CA SER A 188 9.05 7.09 6.62
C SER A 188 7.59 7.45 6.40
N ALA A 189 6.72 6.44 6.54
CA ALA A 189 5.27 6.58 6.51
C ALA A 189 4.66 5.90 7.74
N LEU A 190 3.69 6.56 8.37
CA LEU A 190 2.95 6.05 9.52
C LEU A 190 1.50 5.79 9.14
N PHE A 191 1.01 4.60 9.42
CA PHE A 191 -0.35 4.14 9.20
C PHE A 191 -1.03 3.95 10.56
N LEU A 192 -2.06 4.74 10.85
CA LEU A 192 -2.75 4.70 12.14
C LEU A 192 -3.96 3.77 12.16
N GLY A 193 -4.35 3.19 11.00
CA GLY A 193 -5.65 2.53 10.88
C GLY A 193 -6.76 3.50 11.26
N ASP A 194 -7.64 3.08 12.17
CA ASP A 194 -8.73 3.91 12.69
C ASP A 194 -8.62 4.19 14.20
N ALA A 195 -7.41 3.98 14.75
CA ALA A 195 -7.13 4.20 16.17
C ALA A 195 -7.54 5.61 16.63
N SER A 196 -8.27 5.69 17.75
CA SER A 196 -8.66 6.96 18.34
C SER A 196 -7.47 7.73 18.93
N THR A 197 -7.69 8.99 19.28
CA THR A 197 -6.68 9.83 19.95
C THR A 197 -6.17 9.21 21.24
N LYS A 198 -6.97 8.41 21.95
CA LYS A 198 -6.55 7.69 23.15
C LYS A 198 -5.34 6.77 22.91
N ILE A 199 -5.21 6.27 21.71
CA ILE A 199 -4.10 5.40 21.30
C ILE A 199 -3.01 6.21 20.63
N SER A 200 -3.36 7.00 19.61
CA SER A 200 -2.40 7.69 18.75
C SER A 200 -1.60 8.77 19.48
N ASP A 201 -2.21 9.49 20.44
CA ASP A 201 -1.52 10.54 21.20
C ASP A 201 -0.42 10.02 22.15
N ASN A 202 -0.34 8.70 22.32
CA ASN A 202 0.70 8.03 23.10
C ASN A 202 1.88 7.51 22.26
N LEU A 203 1.89 7.75 20.94
CA LEU A 203 2.96 7.32 20.04
C LEU A 203 4.17 8.27 20.12
N ILE A 204 5.01 8.08 21.10
CA ILE A 204 6.19 8.90 21.34
C ILE A 204 7.32 8.54 20.36
N ASN A 205 8.07 9.56 19.86
CA ASN A 205 9.23 9.40 18.99
C ASN A 205 8.99 8.67 17.65
N GLN A 206 7.78 8.82 17.08
CA GLN A 206 7.40 8.18 15.82
C GLN A 206 7.30 9.18 14.66
N GLN A 207 8.21 10.16 14.58
CA GLN A 207 8.22 11.14 13.49
C GLN A 207 8.22 10.43 12.14
N SER A 208 7.36 10.90 11.22
CA SER A 208 7.19 10.33 9.89
C SER A 208 6.79 11.41 8.90
N GLU A 209 7.41 11.41 7.72
CA GLU A 209 7.13 12.40 6.67
C GLU A 209 5.72 12.26 6.12
N ILE A 210 5.24 11.02 6.01
CA ILE A 210 3.91 10.68 5.51
C ILE A 210 3.08 10.13 6.66
N LEU A 211 1.88 10.66 6.81
CA LEU A 211 0.89 10.21 7.78
C LEU A 211 -0.39 9.79 7.06
N LYS A 212 -0.74 8.50 7.06
CA LYS A 212 -2.10 8.07 6.78
C LYS A 212 -2.97 8.45 7.98
N MET A 213 -3.88 9.38 7.76
CA MET A 213 -4.76 9.92 8.81
C MET A 213 -5.63 8.83 9.40
N SER A 214 -5.81 8.86 10.70
CA SER A 214 -6.69 7.91 11.37
C SER A 214 -8.15 8.15 11.00
N HIS A 215 -8.89 7.05 10.84
CA HIS A 215 -10.35 7.03 10.72
C HIS A 215 -10.86 8.04 9.70
N HIS A 216 -10.25 8.03 8.51
CA HIS A 216 -10.61 8.85 7.34
C HIS A 216 -10.64 10.36 7.62
N GLY A 217 -9.85 10.83 8.57
CA GLY A 217 -9.84 12.23 9.00
C GLY A 217 -11.00 12.57 9.94
N SER A 218 -11.41 11.64 10.78
CA SER A 218 -12.36 11.88 11.87
C SER A 218 -11.74 12.77 12.95
N LYS A 219 -12.51 13.75 13.46
CA LYS A 219 -12.10 14.59 14.59
C LYS A 219 -11.93 13.82 15.90
N THR A 220 -12.56 12.66 16.03
CA THR A 220 -12.42 11.78 17.22
C THR A 220 -11.11 10.98 17.20
N ALA A 221 -10.47 10.90 16.05
CA ALA A 221 -9.23 10.16 15.83
C ALA A 221 -8.03 11.05 15.46
N THR A 222 -8.22 12.38 15.49
CA THR A 222 -7.18 13.35 15.15
C THR A 222 -7.11 14.43 16.22
N SER A 223 -5.94 14.63 16.82
CA SER A 223 -5.64 15.68 17.77
C SER A 223 -4.51 16.58 17.29
N GLU A 224 -4.39 17.78 17.88
CA GLU A 224 -3.21 18.63 17.66
C GLU A 224 -1.93 17.93 18.18
N GLU A 225 -2.04 17.15 19.24
CA GLU A 225 -0.93 16.43 19.86
C GLU A 225 -0.30 15.44 18.89
N ILE A 226 -1.11 14.61 18.20
CA ILE A 226 -0.56 13.63 17.26
C ILE A 226 0.19 14.31 16.11
N ILE A 227 -0.31 15.45 15.59
CA ILE A 227 0.37 16.18 14.53
C ILE A 227 1.70 16.77 15.02
N ARG A 228 1.74 17.28 16.26
CA ARG A 228 2.98 17.76 16.88
C ARG A 228 4.01 16.66 17.13
N LEU A 229 3.55 15.48 17.54
CA LEU A 229 4.42 14.32 17.81
C LEU A 229 5.01 13.73 16.51
N ILE A 230 4.17 13.54 15.49
CA ILE A 230 4.57 12.89 14.24
C ILE A 230 5.30 13.87 13.30
N LYS A 231 4.92 15.13 13.28
CA LYS A 231 5.46 16.20 12.40
C LYS A 231 5.40 15.81 10.92
N PRO A 232 4.26 15.39 10.40
CA PRO A 232 4.17 14.98 9.02
C PRO A 232 4.30 16.19 8.08
N SER A 233 4.90 15.98 6.91
CA SER A 233 4.85 16.94 5.80
C SER A 233 3.72 16.62 4.82
N ILE A 234 3.22 15.38 4.83
CA ILE A 234 2.18 14.86 3.95
C ILE A 234 1.16 14.09 4.77
N ALA A 235 -0.12 14.41 4.58
CA ALA A 235 -1.26 13.67 5.13
C ALA A 235 -2.03 12.99 3.99
N LEU A 236 -2.32 11.69 4.15
CA LEU A 236 -3.15 10.90 3.24
C LEU A 236 -4.48 10.59 3.92
N ILE A 237 -5.59 10.84 3.23
CA ILE A 237 -6.94 10.60 3.72
C ILE A 237 -7.69 9.73 2.73
N GLY A 238 -7.98 8.48 3.10
CA GLY A 238 -8.82 7.55 2.35
C GLY A 238 -10.28 7.85 2.64
N VAL A 239 -11.01 8.34 1.65
CA VAL A 239 -12.39 8.79 1.84
C VAL A 239 -13.17 8.76 0.52
N GLY A 240 -14.41 8.30 0.59
CA GLY A 240 -15.30 8.27 -0.56
C GLY A 240 -15.95 9.61 -0.87
N LEU A 241 -16.17 9.88 -2.15
CA LEU A 241 -16.92 11.06 -2.59
C LEU A 241 -18.35 11.03 -2.00
N ASN A 242 -18.76 12.15 -1.41
CA ASN A 242 -20.10 12.30 -0.78
C ASN A 242 -20.39 11.25 0.31
N ASN A 243 -19.38 10.84 1.08
CA ASN A 243 -19.54 9.86 2.14
C ASN A 243 -20.50 10.36 3.23
N SER A 244 -21.32 9.46 3.76
CA SER A 244 -22.36 9.76 4.77
C SER A 244 -21.79 10.16 6.14
N PHE A 245 -20.51 9.94 6.39
CA PHE A 245 -19.83 10.29 7.64
C PHE A 245 -19.35 11.74 7.67
N HIS A 246 -19.43 12.44 6.54
CA HIS A 246 -18.89 13.79 6.35
C HIS A 246 -17.39 13.88 6.64
N HIS A 247 -16.65 12.79 6.41
CA HIS A 247 -15.20 12.77 6.52
C HIS A 247 -14.53 13.31 5.24
N PRO A 248 -13.35 13.94 5.36
CA PRO A 248 -12.72 14.36 6.60
C PRO A 248 -13.45 15.55 7.20
N HIS A 249 -13.49 15.66 8.53
CA HIS A 249 -14.07 16.82 9.19
C HIS A 249 -13.24 18.09 8.94
N ASP A 250 -13.92 19.24 8.85
CA ASP A 250 -13.26 20.53 8.60
C ASP A 250 -12.25 20.89 9.68
N GLU A 251 -12.49 20.52 10.92
CA GLU A 251 -11.57 20.72 12.03
C GLU A 251 -10.22 20.03 11.76
N VAL A 252 -10.22 18.81 11.19
CA VAL A 252 -9.00 18.08 10.83
C VAL A 252 -8.26 18.75 9.69
N ILE A 253 -8.99 19.17 8.65
CA ILE A 253 -8.40 19.90 7.52
C ILE A 253 -7.76 21.21 7.98
N ASN A 254 -8.45 21.98 8.83
CA ASN A 254 -7.94 23.24 9.37
C ASN A 254 -6.72 23.02 10.27
N LEU A 255 -6.73 21.95 11.05
CA LEU A 255 -5.59 21.56 11.89
C LEU A 255 -4.37 21.23 11.03
N LEU A 256 -4.50 20.40 10.00
CA LEU A 256 -3.41 20.05 9.09
C LEU A 256 -2.85 21.30 8.39
N LYS A 257 -3.70 22.21 7.93
CA LYS A 257 -3.29 23.49 7.33
C LYS A 257 -2.52 24.37 8.32
N LYS A 258 -2.93 24.42 9.60
CA LYS A 258 -2.23 25.15 10.67
C LYS A 258 -0.78 24.70 10.84
N PHE A 259 -0.48 23.44 10.53
CA PHE A 259 0.84 22.84 10.62
C PHE A 259 1.58 22.73 9.27
N ASP A 260 1.10 23.42 8.23
CA ASP A 260 1.66 23.40 6.87
C ASP A 260 1.79 22.02 6.26
N VAL A 261 0.91 21.08 6.65
CA VAL A 261 0.89 19.70 6.13
C VAL A 261 0.19 19.69 4.76
N LYS A 262 0.84 19.10 3.75
CA LYS A 262 0.22 18.86 2.43
C LYS A 262 -0.83 17.75 2.54
N ILE A 263 -2.04 18.04 2.11
CA ILE A 263 -3.20 17.14 2.24
C ILE A 263 -3.51 16.52 0.89
N PHE A 264 -3.60 15.19 0.85
CA PHE A 264 -4.07 14.44 -0.31
C PHE A 264 -5.25 13.57 0.12
N ARG A 265 -6.34 13.63 -0.63
CA ARG A 265 -7.61 12.95 -0.35
C ARG A 265 -8.01 12.13 -1.57
N THR A 266 -8.41 10.87 -1.37
CA THR A 266 -8.80 9.99 -2.49
C THR A 266 -10.02 10.50 -3.25
N ASP A 267 -10.98 11.11 -2.59
CA ASP A 267 -12.19 11.70 -3.22
C ASP A 267 -11.89 12.92 -4.12
N LEU A 268 -10.75 13.60 -3.94
CA LEU A 268 -10.36 14.77 -4.73
C LEU A 268 -9.22 14.46 -5.72
N ASN A 269 -8.26 13.65 -5.31
CA ASN A 269 -7.02 13.39 -6.03
C ASN A 269 -7.01 12.03 -6.75
N GLY A 270 -8.03 11.18 -6.51
CA GLY A 270 -8.00 9.80 -6.97
C GLY A 270 -6.92 8.99 -6.26
N THR A 271 -6.34 8.01 -6.92
CA THR A 271 -5.20 7.25 -6.37
C THR A 271 -3.94 8.10 -6.31
N ILE A 272 -3.28 8.14 -5.16
CA ILE A 272 -2.06 8.93 -4.91
C ILE A 272 -0.85 8.00 -4.93
N LYS A 273 0.00 8.12 -5.94
CA LYS A 273 1.29 7.40 -6.02
C LYS A 273 2.39 8.21 -5.37
N ILE A 274 3.14 7.60 -4.48
CA ILE A 274 4.28 8.16 -3.76
C ILE A 274 5.50 7.31 -4.08
N ILE A 275 6.58 7.94 -4.53
CA ILE A 275 7.85 7.30 -4.84
C ILE A 275 8.89 7.79 -3.86
N PHE A 276 9.53 6.84 -3.16
CA PHE A 276 10.59 7.09 -2.20
C PHE A 276 11.92 7.17 -2.94
N ASP A 277 12.40 8.39 -3.14
CA ASP A 277 13.64 8.70 -3.84
C ASP A 277 14.51 9.62 -2.97
N ASP A 278 15.46 10.35 -3.53
CA ASP A 278 16.18 11.42 -2.82
C ASP A 278 15.24 12.44 -2.18
N LYS A 279 14.12 12.70 -2.85
CA LYS A 279 12.94 13.41 -2.32
C LYS A 279 11.70 12.59 -2.60
N ILE A 280 10.70 12.72 -1.75
CA ILE A 280 9.39 12.11 -2.00
C ILE A 280 8.76 12.76 -3.24
N LEU A 281 8.44 11.94 -4.24
CA LEU A 281 7.73 12.35 -5.45
C LEU A 281 6.29 11.88 -5.35
N ILE A 282 5.33 12.77 -5.63
CA ILE A 282 3.90 12.48 -5.56
C ILE A 282 3.27 12.65 -6.94
N LYS A 283 2.46 11.70 -7.35
CA LYS A 283 1.67 11.74 -8.59
C LYS A 283 0.22 11.36 -8.26
N GLU A 284 -0.72 12.10 -8.81
CA GLU A 284 -2.15 11.85 -8.69
C GLU A 284 -2.64 11.10 -9.93
N LYS A 285 -3.51 10.11 -9.73
CA LYS A 285 -4.19 9.39 -10.81
C LYS A 285 -5.69 9.54 -10.61
N LYS A 286 -6.29 10.45 -11.35
CA LYS A 286 -7.75 10.62 -11.42
C LYS A 286 -8.37 9.61 -12.37
#